data_90f0f5496c7a404b2e613f40583a0918
#
_entry.id   90f0f5496c7a404b2e613f40583a0918
#
_cell.length_a   1.000
_cell.length_b   1.000
_cell.length_c   1.000
_cell.angle_alpha   90.00
_cell.angle_beta   90.00
_cell.angle_gamma   90.00
#
_symmetry.space_group_name_H-M   'P 1'
#
loop_
_entity.id
_entity.type
_entity.pdbx_description
1 polymer ?
#
loop_
_entity_poly.entity_id
_entity_poly.type
_entity_poly.pdbx_seq_one_letter_code
_entity_poly.pdbx_strand_id
1 'polypeptide(L)'
;KVRSSHRLRGNAGEPLSQPPYGYLKSPENKKKWIIDTEAAEVVRDIYRMCLEGMGNEAIARELQNRQVLIPMAYWQSKGLNRGGKKTQPNPYKWCKTTVQKILAQQEYCGDVINFKTYSKNFKNKTRIDNPVENWKIFKDVHEPIIDRDTWETVQKLTARTKRRAPKKENARKHIFSGLIRCADCGSNMSYHTNTVNKDIHYFSCSNYVKDTRGSCPERHYIRADALEQIX
;
A
#
# COMPACT_ATOMS: atom_id res chain seq x y z
N LYS A 1 17.21 -27.75 -7.36
CA LYS A 1 16.04 -28.50 -6.80
C LYS A 1 14.93 -27.56 -6.30
N VAL A 2 15.18 -26.58 -5.41
CA VAL A 2 14.15 -25.70 -4.84
C VAL A 2 13.40 -24.86 -5.92
N ARG A 3 14.11 -24.33 -6.91
CA ARG A 3 13.50 -23.52 -8.00
C ARG A 3 12.61 -24.37 -8.90
N SER A 4 13.02 -25.59 -9.20
CA SER A 4 12.23 -26.53 -10.02
C SER A 4 10.93 -26.90 -9.30
N SER A 5 11.02 -27.26 -8.02
CA SER A 5 9.85 -27.55 -7.18
C SER A 5 8.89 -26.34 -7.11
N HIS A 6 9.43 -25.12 -6.93
CA HIS A 6 8.64 -23.90 -6.88
C HIS A 6 7.89 -23.67 -8.22
N ARG A 7 8.57 -23.90 -9.36
CA ARG A 7 7.95 -23.79 -10.68
C ARG A 7 6.86 -24.83 -10.90
N LEU A 8 7.14 -26.09 -10.53
CA LEU A 8 6.15 -27.17 -10.66
C LEU A 8 4.88 -26.84 -9.88
N ARG A 9 5.03 -26.47 -8.62
CA ARG A 9 3.90 -26.13 -7.75
C ARG A 9 3.12 -24.93 -8.29
N GLY A 10 3.82 -23.88 -8.72
CA GLY A 10 3.19 -22.67 -9.28
C GLY A 10 2.45 -22.93 -10.58
N ASN A 11 2.98 -23.81 -11.43
CA ASN A 11 2.32 -24.20 -12.69
C ASN A 11 1.14 -25.15 -12.45
N ALA A 12 1.12 -25.83 -11.29
CA ALA A 12 0.00 -26.69 -10.89
C ALA A 12 -1.12 -25.91 -10.17
N GLY A 13 -1.02 -24.58 -10.08
CA GLY A 13 -2.06 -23.74 -9.46
C GLY A 13 -1.97 -23.66 -7.94
N GLU A 14 -0.94 -24.23 -7.31
CA GLU A 14 -0.74 -24.06 -5.87
C GLU A 14 -0.35 -22.61 -5.56
N PRO A 15 -0.98 -21.95 -4.57
CA PRO A 15 -0.57 -20.59 -4.19
C PRO A 15 0.88 -20.57 -3.69
N LEU A 16 1.70 -19.78 -4.37
CA LEU A 16 3.12 -19.60 -4.00
C LEU A 16 3.30 -18.49 -2.97
N SER A 17 2.33 -17.62 -2.83
CA SER A 17 2.33 -16.50 -1.89
C SER A 17 1.61 -16.86 -0.59
N GLN A 18 1.79 -16.03 0.43
CA GLN A 18 0.93 -16.06 1.61
C GLN A 18 -0.46 -15.53 1.23
N PRO A 19 -1.52 -16.01 1.89
CA PRO A 19 -2.87 -15.49 1.65
C PRO A 19 -2.91 -13.96 1.87
N PRO A 20 -3.63 -13.21 1.04
CA PRO A 20 -3.84 -11.79 1.29
C PRO A 20 -4.72 -11.58 2.54
N TYR A 21 -4.81 -10.34 3.00
CA TYR A 21 -5.69 -9.95 4.11
C TYR A 21 -7.13 -10.33 3.74
N GLY A 22 -7.84 -10.97 4.65
CA GLY A 22 -9.16 -11.55 4.39
C GLY A 22 -9.14 -13.07 4.18
N TYR A 23 -7.94 -13.65 4.00
CA TYR A 23 -7.79 -15.10 3.85
C TYR A 23 -6.76 -15.67 4.81
N LEU A 24 -6.98 -16.92 5.21
CA LEU A 24 -6.07 -17.74 6.01
C LEU A 24 -5.72 -19.00 5.22
N LYS A 25 -4.63 -19.66 5.61
CA LYS A 25 -4.35 -21.01 5.12
C LYS A 25 -5.27 -21.99 5.83
N SER A 26 -5.83 -22.92 5.10
CA SER A 26 -6.65 -23.98 5.69
C SER A 26 -5.80 -24.81 6.68
N PRO A 27 -6.32 -25.11 7.88
CA PRO A 27 -5.60 -25.97 8.83
C PRO A 27 -5.41 -27.39 8.29
N GLU A 28 -6.35 -27.89 7.49
CA GLU A 28 -6.29 -29.23 6.89
C GLU A 28 -5.32 -29.29 5.71
N ASN A 29 -5.26 -28.22 4.92
CA ASN A 29 -4.42 -28.17 3.72
C ASN A 29 -3.81 -26.78 3.56
N LYS A 30 -2.57 -26.63 3.96
CA LYS A 30 -1.82 -25.35 3.90
C LYS A 30 -1.66 -24.78 2.48
N LYS A 31 -2.03 -25.56 1.45
CA LYS A 31 -2.02 -25.13 0.04
C LYS A 31 -3.34 -24.47 -0.38
N LYS A 32 -4.38 -24.56 0.45
CA LYS A 32 -5.68 -23.93 0.21
C LYS A 32 -5.89 -22.71 1.11
N TRP A 33 -6.61 -21.74 0.59
CA TRP A 33 -7.02 -20.54 1.33
C TRP A 33 -8.48 -20.66 1.73
N ILE A 34 -8.78 -20.21 2.94
CA ILE A 34 -10.14 -20.13 3.49
C ILE A 34 -10.41 -18.68 3.91
N ILE A 35 -11.67 -18.29 3.90
CA ILE A 35 -12.07 -16.93 4.28
C ILE A 35 -11.85 -16.72 5.80
N ASP A 36 -11.21 -15.62 6.14
CA ASP A 36 -11.13 -15.08 7.51
C ASP A 36 -12.28 -14.08 7.63
N THR A 37 -13.40 -14.51 8.23
CA THR A 37 -14.65 -13.74 8.25
C THR A 37 -14.46 -12.29 8.73
N GLU A 38 -13.74 -12.10 9.82
CA GLU A 38 -13.50 -10.77 10.41
C GLU A 38 -12.73 -9.85 9.45
N ALA A 39 -11.64 -10.35 8.89
CA ALA A 39 -10.83 -9.58 7.93
C ALA A 39 -11.54 -9.41 6.58
N ALA A 40 -12.33 -10.40 6.16
CA ALA A 40 -13.09 -10.35 4.91
C ALA A 40 -14.17 -9.25 4.94
N GLU A 41 -14.81 -9.04 6.09
CA GLU A 41 -15.77 -7.94 6.24
C GLU A 41 -15.12 -6.58 6.01
N VAL A 42 -13.90 -6.39 6.50
CA VAL A 42 -13.13 -5.16 6.25
C VAL A 42 -12.83 -5.01 4.74
N VAL A 43 -12.49 -6.12 4.07
CA VAL A 43 -12.26 -6.10 2.61
C VAL A 43 -13.53 -5.69 1.88
N ARG A 44 -14.69 -6.28 2.23
CA ARG A 44 -16.00 -5.93 1.63
C ARG A 44 -16.33 -4.45 1.87
N ASP A 45 -16.10 -3.93 3.07
CA ASP A 45 -16.31 -2.52 3.41
C ASP A 45 -15.46 -1.60 2.53
N ILE A 46 -14.19 -1.93 2.31
CA ILE A 46 -13.28 -1.15 1.45
C ILE A 46 -13.83 -1.09 0.02
N TYR A 47 -14.30 -2.22 -0.52
CA TYR A 47 -14.90 -2.28 -1.86
C TYR A 47 -16.20 -1.48 -1.93
N ARG A 48 -17.08 -1.60 -0.93
CA ARG A 48 -18.34 -0.85 -0.84
C ARG A 48 -18.08 0.66 -0.83
N MET A 49 -17.18 1.15 0.05
CA MET A 49 -16.80 2.57 0.11
C MET A 49 -16.23 3.08 -1.22
N CYS A 50 -15.46 2.25 -1.92
CA CYS A 50 -14.93 2.61 -3.24
C CYS A 50 -16.06 2.75 -4.28
N LEU A 51 -17.04 1.84 -4.27
CA LEU A 51 -18.21 1.92 -5.16
C LEU A 51 -19.09 3.14 -4.86
N GLU A 52 -19.15 3.56 -3.58
CA GLU A 52 -19.83 4.79 -3.15
C GLU A 52 -19.06 6.06 -3.58
N GLY A 53 -17.91 5.91 -4.24
CA GLY A 53 -17.12 7.02 -4.78
C GLY A 53 -16.04 7.56 -3.86
N MET A 54 -15.78 6.93 -2.73
CA MET A 54 -14.71 7.36 -1.83
C MET A 54 -13.33 7.06 -2.42
N GLY A 55 -12.44 8.05 -2.38
CA GLY A 55 -11.05 7.85 -2.79
C GLY A 55 -10.23 7.08 -1.73
N ASN A 56 -9.12 6.48 -2.17
CA ASN A 56 -8.29 5.62 -1.30
C ASN A 56 -7.84 6.29 0.02
N GLU A 57 -7.60 7.61 -0.02
CA GLU A 57 -7.22 8.39 1.16
C GLU A 57 -8.40 8.54 2.14
N ALA A 58 -9.60 8.80 1.60
CA ALA A 58 -10.83 8.93 2.39
C ALA A 58 -11.20 7.59 3.05
N ILE A 59 -11.09 6.49 2.30
CA ILE A 59 -11.31 5.13 2.81
C ILE A 59 -10.33 4.83 3.96
N ALA A 60 -9.04 5.13 3.76
CA ALA A 60 -8.02 4.91 4.79
C ALA A 60 -8.32 5.71 6.07
N ARG A 61 -8.78 6.96 5.92
CA ARG A 61 -9.16 7.81 7.04
C ARG A 61 -10.40 7.27 7.77
N GLU A 62 -11.38 6.79 7.03
CA GLU A 62 -12.60 6.22 7.59
C GLU A 62 -12.30 4.95 8.42
N LEU A 63 -11.47 4.05 7.88
CA LEU A 63 -11.04 2.85 8.61
C LEU A 63 -10.25 3.22 9.89
N GLN A 64 -9.43 4.26 9.82
CA GLN A 64 -8.70 4.78 10.97
C GLN A 64 -9.65 5.36 12.03
N ASN A 65 -10.68 6.13 11.61
CA ASN A 65 -11.68 6.69 12.51
C ASN A 65 -12.48 5.60 13.24
N ARG A 66 -12.79 4.52 12.53
CA ARG A 66 -13.48 3.34 13.10
C ARG A 66 -12.55 2.45 13.93
N GLN A 67 -11.28 2.81 14.07
CA GLN A 67 -10.25 2.04 14.79
C GLN A 67 -10.16 0.58 14.29
N VAL A 68 -10.24 0.39 12.98
CA VAL A 68 -10.02 -0.91 12.36
C VAL A 68 -8.52 -1.20 12.31
N LEU A 69 -8.10 -2.36 12.80
CA LEU A 69 -6.68 -2.75 12.78
C LEU A 69 -6.16 -2.84 11.33
N ILE A 70 -4.99 -2.27 11.08
CA ILE A 70 -4.30 -2.47 9.79
C ILE A 70 -3.94 -3.95 9.61
N PRO A 71 -3.79 -4.46 8.38
CA PRO A 71 -3.54 -5.89 8.14
C PRO A 71 -2.38 -6.47 8.96
N MET A 72 -1.28 -5.72 9.11
CA MET A 72 -0.13 -6.19 9.88
C MET A 72 -0.48 -6.34 11.37
N ALA A 73 -1.14 -5.34 11.97
CA ALA A 73 -1.53 -5.37 13.38
C ALA A 73 -2.58 -6.49 13.63
N TYR A 74 -3.50 -6.66 12.69
CA TYR A 74 -4.49 -7.73 12.73
C TYR A 74 -3.82 -9.12 12.73
N TRP A 75 -2.86 -9.35 11.84
CA TRP A 75 -2.13 -10.62 11.81
C TRP A 75 -1.34 -10.85 13.10
N GLN A 76 -0.77 -9.80 13.66
CA GLN A 76 -0.03 -9.89 14.95
C GLN A 76 -0.98 -10.24 16.10
N SER A 77 -2.18 -9.64 16.15
CA SER A 77 -3.17 -9.95 17.20
C SER A 77 -3.66 -11.42 17.13
N LYS A 78 -3.67 -12.00 15.92
CA LYS A 78 -3.99 -13.41 15.70
C LYS A 78 -2.79 -14.35 15.88
N GLY A 79 -1.63 -13.83 16.31
CA GLY A 79 -0.40 -14.61 16.47
C GLY A 79 0.26 -15.04 15.16
N LEU A 80 -0.16 -14.46 14.03
CA LEU A 80 0.40 -14.80 12.72
C LEU A 80 1.65 -13.96 12.46
N ASN A 81 2.79 -14.62 12.31
CA ASN A 81 4.07 -13.94 12.08
C ASN A 81 4.21 -13.51 10.61
N ARG A 82 3.39 -12.51 10.22
CA ARG A 82 3.41 -11.90 8.89
C ARG A 82 3.88 -10.45 9.00
N GLY A 83 4.72 -10.02 8.09
CA GLY A 83 5.20 -8.64 8.04
C GLY A 83 6.37 -8.31 8.96
N GLY A 84 6.96 -9.33 9.60
CA GLY A 84 8.14 -9.17 10.46
C GLY A 84 7.81 -8.80 11.90
N LYS A 85 8.86 -8.59 12.70
CA LYS A 85 8.77 -8.39 14.16
C LYS A 85 8.55 -6.92 14.57
N LYS A 86 8.45 -6.01 13.62
CA LYS A 86 8.28 -4.59 13.95
C LYS A 86 6.89 -4.31 14.49
N THR A 87 6.84 -3.85 15.72
CA THR A 87 5.60 -3.32 16.31
C THR A 87 5.21 -2.04 15.60
N GLN A 88 3.95 -1.92 15.22
CA GLN A 88 3.45 -0.68 14.63
C GLN A 88 3.14 0.33 15.73
N PRO A 89 3.72 1.53 15.69
CA PRO A 89 3.43 2.55 16.71
C PRO A 89 1.94 2.90 16.79
N ASN A 90 1.24 2.88 15.65
CA ASN A 90 -0.20 3.08 15.60
C ASN A 90 -0.83 1.94 14.78
N PRO A 91 -1.50 0.97 15.46
CA PRO A 91 -2.08 -0.19 14.77
C PRO A 91 -3.32 0.12 13.94
N TYR A 92 -3.84 1.33 14.02
CA TYR A 92 -5.04 1.79 13.29
C TYR A 92 -4.69 2.74 12.14
N LYS A 93 -3.40 3.02 11.92
CA LYS A 93 -2.97 4.00 10.91
C LYS A 93 -3.00 3.41 9.50
N TRP A 94 -4.18 3.38 8.91
CA TRP A 94 -4.36 2.98 7.51
C TRP A 94 -3.71 4.00 6.58
N CYS A 95 -3.20 3.54 5.45
CA CYS A 95 -2.64 4.41 4.41
C CYS A 95 -3.27 4.07 3.06
N LYS A 96 -3.37 5.08 2.20
CA LYS A 96 -3.95 4.95 0.86
C LYS A 96 -3.33 3.83 0.02
N THR A 97 -2.03 3.56 0.22
CA THR A 97 -1.33 2.51 -0.54
C THR A 97 -1.78 1.12 -0.12
N THR A 98 -2.14 0.91 1.14
CA THR A 98 -2.70 -0.36 1.62
C THR A 98 -4.09 -0.57 1.02
N VAL A 99 -4.95 0.45 1.06
CA VAL A 99 -6.29 0.43 0.43
C VAL A 99 -6.15 0.14 -1.06
N GLN A 100 -5.27 0.85 -1.75
CA GLN A 100 -5.03 0.68 -3.19
C GLN A 100 -4.60 -0.77 -3.52
N LYS A 101 -3.72 -1.34 -2.70
CA LYS A 101 -3.27 -2.74 -2.89
C LYS A 101 -4.44 -3.72 -2.71
N ILE A 102 -5.28 -3.51 -1.70
CA ILE A 102 -6.45 -4.35 -1.47
C ILE A 102 -7.40 -4.27 -2.68
N LEU A 103 -7.74 -3.07 -3.13
CA LEU A 103 -8.65 -2.88 -4.28
C LEU A 103 -8.10 -3.48 -5.59
N ALA A 104 -6.78 -3.56 -5.73
CA ALA A 104 -6.14 -4.07 -6.96
C ALA A 104 -5.98 -5.61 -6.99
N GLN A 105 -6.18 -6.28 -5.85
CA GLN A 105 -5.90 -7.72 -5.74
C GLN A 105 -7.02 -8.56 -6.34
N GLN A 106 -6.76 -9.19 -7.49
CA GLN A 106 -7.68 -10.10 -8.18
C GLN A 106 -7.91 -11.40 -7.39
N GLU A 107 -7.01 -11.72 -6.47
CA GLU A 107 -7.14 -12.89 -5.58
C GLU A 107 -8.45 -12.86 -4.77
N TYR A 108 -9.05 -11.69 -4.55
CA TYR A 108 -10.34 -11.59 -3.86
C TYR A 108 -11.51 -12.19 -4.67
N CYS A 109 -11.33 -12.39 -6.00
CA CYS A 109 -12.32 -13.07 -6.86
C CYS A 109 -12.20 -14.60 -6.81
N GLY A 110 -11.39 -15.15 -5.93
CA GLY A 110 -11.16 -16.59 -5.85
C GLY A 110 -9.98 -17.09 -6.68
N ASP A 111 -9.23 -16.18 -7.30
CA ASP A 111 -8.14 -16.53 -8.22
C ASP A 111 -6.81 -16.71 -7.48
N VAL A 112 -5.97 -17.59 -8.00
CA VAL A 112 -4.56 -17.71 -7.58
C VAL A 112 -3.68 -17.16 -8.70
N ILE A 113 -2.84 -16.18 -8.38
CA ILE A 113 -1.93 -15.57 -9.35
C ILE A 113 -0.49 -15.82 -8.92
N ASN A 114 0.21 -16.59 -9.71
CA ASN A 114 1.59 -16.97 -9.48
C ASN A 114 2.54 -16.22 -10.42
N PHE A 115 3.79 -16.11 -10.03
CA PHE A 115 4.89 -15.53 -10.82
C PHE A 115 4.73 -14.03 -11.12
N LYS A 116 4.05 -13.27 -10.23
CA LYS A 116 3.99 -11.79 -10.32
C LYS A 116 5.38 -11.15 -10.25
N THR A 117 6.32 -11.81 -9.57
CA THR A 117 7.70 -11.35 -9.43
C THR A 117 8.68 -12.50 -9.64
N TYR A 118 9.91 -12.14 -10.03
CA TYR A 118 11.00 -13.12 -10.13
C TYR A 118 12.30 -12.50 -9.60
N SER A 119 13.28 -13.34 -9.30
CA SER A 119 14.65 -12.90 -8.95
C SER A 119 15.58 -13.26 -10.11
N LYS A 120 16.44 -12.32 -10.50
CA LYS A 120 17.42 -12.51 -11.60
C LYS A 120 18.24 -13.79 -11.42
N ASN A 121 18.83 -13.94 -10.24
CA ASN A 121 19.63 -15.11 -9.94
C ASN A 121 19.61 -15.42 -8.44
N PHE A 122 20.31 -16.47 -7.99
CA PHE A 122 20.31 -16.87 -6.59
C PHE A 122 21.13 -15.94 -5.69
N LYS A 123 22.12 -15.25 -6.25
CA LYS A 123 22.98 -14.32 -5.52
C LYS A 123 22.26 -12.97 -5.33
N ASN A 124 21.56 -12.50 -6.37
CA ASN A 124 20.78 -11.27 -6.30
C ASN A 124 19.32 -11.60 -6.01
N LYS A 125 18.92 -11.42 -4.75
CA LYS A 125 17.55 -11.71 -4.26
C LYS A 125 16.56 -10.57 -4.53
N THR A 126 16.99 -9.49 -5.17
CA THR A 126 16.09 -8.39 -5.54
C THR A 126 14.94 -8.93 -6.38
N ARG A 127 13.73 -8.64 -5.95
CA ARG A 127 12.52 -9.01 -6.67
C ARG A 127 12.25 -8.00 -7.77
N ILE A 128 12.00 -8.52 -8.95
CA ILE A 128 11.67 -7.73 -10.15
C ILE A 128 10.25 -8.10 -10.54
N ASP A 129 9.44 -7.11 -10.89
CA ASP A 129 8.08 -7.35 -11.37
C ASP A 129 8.13 -8.06 -12.72
N ASN A 130 7.35 -9.11 -12.82
CA ASN A 130 7.23 -9.89 -14.04
C ASN A 130 6.13 -9.26 -14.92
N PRO A 131 6.34 -9.11 -16.23
CA PRO A 131 5.27 -8.69 -17.13
C PRO A 131 4.02 -9.56 -16.97
N VAL A 132 2.85 -8.95 -17.11
CA VAL A 132 1.55 -9.59 -16.84
C VAL A 132 1.37 -10.85 -17.72
N GLU A 133 1.93 -10.83 -18.94
CA GLU A 133 1.89 -11.95 -19.88
C GLU A 133 2.53 -13.23 -19.31
N ASN A 134 3.46 -13.06 -18.38
CA ASN A 134 4.18 -14.18 -17.74
C ASN A 134 3.54 -14.66 -16.44
N TRP A 135 2.47 -14.00 -16.01
CA TRP A 135 1.74 -14.44 -14.81
C TRP A 135 0.96 -15.72 -15.12
N LYS A 136 0.84 -16.59 -14.13
CA LYS A 136 -0.04 -17.77 -14.22
C LYS A 136 -1.24 -17.51 -13.33
N ILE A 137 -2.39 -17.35 -13.98
CA ILE A 137 -3.66 -17.05 -13.31
C ILE A 137 -4.52 -18.31 -13.35
N PHE A 138 -4.92 -18.78 -12.19
CA PHE A 138 -5.82 -19.90 -12.01
C PHE A 138 -7.10 -19.36 -11.39
N LYS A 139 -8.21 -19.47 -12.12
CA LYS A 139 -9.49 -18.91 -11.71
C LYS A 139 -10.23 -19.86 -10.76
N ASP A 140 -10.97 -19.26 -9.82
CA ASP A 140 -11.94 -19.95 -8.97
C ASP A 140 -11.33 -21.11 -8.17
N VAL A 141 -10.11 -20.90 -7.63
CA VAL A 141 -9.37 -21.90 -6.85
C VAL A 141 -9.83 -21.92 -5.37
N HIS A 142 -10.34 -20.79 -4.90
CA HIS A 142 -10.82 -20.67 -3.52
C HIS A 142 -12.09 -19.81 -3.48
N GLU A 143 -12.81 -19.82 -2.37
CA GLU A 143 -14.05 -19.07 -2.19
C GLU A 143 -13.78 -17.57 -2.32
N PRO A 144 -14.53 -16.84 -3.18
CA PRO A 144 -14.31 -15.40 -3.36
C PRO A 144 -14.87 -14.58 -2.20
N ILE A 145 -14.16 -13.53 -1.81
CA ILE A 145 -14.65 -12.50 -0.87
C ILE A 145 -15.46 -11.45 -1.65
N ILE A 146 -15.03 -11.16 -2.89
CA ILE A 146 -15.62 -10.14 -3.77
C ILE A 146 -15.96 -10.83 -5.09
N ASP A 147 -17.17 -10.59 -5.60
CA ASP A 147 -17.55 -11.09 -6.91
C ASP A 147 -16.76 -10.39 -8.02
N ARG A 148 -16.60 -11.06 -9.15
CA ARG A 148 -15.77 -10.62 -10.27
C ARG A 148 -16.27 -9.31 -10.89
N ASP A 149 -17.58 -9.14 -11.01
CA ASP A 149 -18.17 -7.92 -11.60
C ASP A 149 -17.90 -6.69 -10.72
N THR A 150 -18.00 -6.85 -9.41
CA THR A 150 -17.66 -5.82 -8.44
C THR A 150 -16.16 -5.45 -8.57
N TRP A 151 -15.28 -6.44 -8.63
CA TRP A 151 -13.85 -6.20 -8.78
C TRP A 151 -13.55 -5.43 -10.08
N GLU A 152 -14.11 -5.88 -11.22
CA GLU A 152 -13.90 -5.22 -12.51
C GLU A 152 -14.41 -3.77 -12.51
N THR A 153 -15.57 -3.53 -11.90
CA THR A 153 -16.13 -2.18 -11.75
C THR A 153 -15.18 -1.28 -10.98
N VAL A 154 -14.63 -1.77 -9.87
CA VAL A 154 -13.65 -1.05 -9.06
C VAL A 154 -12.35 -0.78 -9.87
N GLN A 155 -11.88 -1.75 -10.70
CA GLN A 155 -10.73 -1.51 -11.57
C GLN A 155 -11.00 -0.36 -12.57
N LYS A 156 -12.18 -0.34 -13.18
CA LYS A 156 -12.58 0.74 -14.12
C LYS A 156 -12.63 2.10 -13.40
N LEU A 157 -13.18 2.16 -12.18
CA LEU A 157 -13.24 3.38 -11.38
C LEU A 157 -11.83 3.88 -11.00
N THR A 158 -10.99 2.99 -10.49
CA THR A 158 -9.63 3.35 -10.06
C THR A 158 -8.72 3.74 -11.24
N ALA A 159 -8.93 3.15 -12.41
CA ALA A 159 -8.20 3.52 -13.63
C ALA A 159 -8.52 4.96 -14.08
N ARG A 160 -9.78 5.38 -13.97
CA ARG A 160 -10.23 6.75 -14.31
C ARG A 160 -9.60 7.80 -13.39
N THR A 161 -9.37 7.45 -12.13
CA THR A 161 -8.81 8.39 -11.14
C THR A 161 -7.28 8.49 -11.20
N LYS A 162 -6.61 7.64 -11.94
CA LYS A 162 -5.16 7.75 -12.17
C LYS A 162 -4.87 8.95 -13.08
N ARG A 163 -4.89 10.15 -12.52
CA ARG A 163 -4.36 11.33 -13.21
C ARG A 163 -2.88 11.08 -13.48
N ARG A 164 -2.47 11.15 -14.73
CA ARG A 164 -1.06 11.19 -15.09
C ARG A 164 -0.46 12.40 -14.37
N ALA A 165 0.34 12.16 -13.36
CA ALA A 165 1.13 13.23 -12.77
C ALA A 165 1.96 13.84 -13.92
N PRO A 166 1.90 15.16 -14.14
CA PRO A 166 2.73 15.77 -15.15
C PRO A 166 4.20 15.37 -14.87
N LYS A 167 4.90 14.90 -15.89
CA LYS A 167 6.34 14.68 -15.80
C LYS A 167 6.97 16.01 -15.43
N LYS A 168 7.41 16.13 -14.21
CA LYS A 168 8.21 17.27 -13.76
C LYS A 168 9.61 17.10 -14.34
N GLU A 169 9.77 17.50 -15.59
CA GLU A 169 11.09 17.44 -16.26
C GLU A 169 12.12 18.33 -15.57
N ASN A 170 11.67 19.34 -14.82
CA ASN A 170 12.59 20.28 -14.15
C ASN A 170 12.06 20.66 -12.74
N ALA A 171 11.85 19.67 -11.90
CA ALA A 171 11.66 19.97 -10.47
C ALA A 171 13.02 20.46 -9.93
N ARG A 172 13.24 21.78 -9.93
CA ARG A 172 14.43 22.36 -9.27
C ARG A 172 14.40 21.93 -7.81
N LYS A 173 15.30 21.04 -7.47
CA LYS A 173 15.53 20.70 -6.07
C LYS A 173 16.34 21.86 -5.46
N HIS A 174 15.79 22.46 -4.45
CA HIS A 174 16.51 23.50 -3.69
C HIS A 174 17.76 22.87 -3.05
N ILE A 175 18.85 23.65 -2.94
CA ILE A 175 20.13 23.16 -2.39
C ILE A 175 19.97 22.52 -1.00
N PHE A 176 19.05 23.02 -0.19
CA PHE A 176 18.79 22.49 1.17
C PHE A 176 17.80 21.31 1.18
N SER A 177 17.34 20.82 0.02
CA SER A 177 16.39 19.70 -0.02
C SER A 177 17.00 18.41 0.53
N GLY A 178 16.38 17.86 1.57
CA GLY A 178 16.86 16.65 2.26
C GLY A 178 17.82 16.91 3.42
N LEU A 179 18.30 18.14 3.58
CA LEU A 179 19.24 18.51 4.65
C LEU A 179 18.53 19.02 5.90
N ILE A 180 17.37 19.68 5.72
CA ILE A 180 16.67 20.35 6.83
C ILE A 180 15.74 19.35 7.53
N ARG A 181 15.78 19.39 8.87
CA ARG A 181 14.92 18.56 9.71
C ARG A 181 14.07 19.42 10.63
N CYS A 182 12.87 18.92 10.92
CA CYS A 182 11.96 19.53 11.89
C CYS A 182 12.57 19.38 13.29
N ALA A 183 12.62 20.45 14.04
CA ALA A 183 13.20 20.46 15.39
C ALA A 183 12.42 19.57 16.36
N ASP A 184 11.09 19.54 16.23
CA ASP A 184 10.23 18.82 17.16
C ASP A 184 10.18 17.31 16.89
N CYS A 185 10.01 16.89 15.61
CA CYS A 185 9.79 15.49 15.28
C CYS A 185 10.95 14.82 14.53
N GLY A 186 12.01 15.55 14.20
CA GLY A 186 13.19 15.04 13.51
C GLY A 186 12.98 14.68 12.02
N SER A 187 11.75 14.82 11.50
CA SER A 187 11.45 14.45 10.13
C SER A 187 12.02 15.45 9.13
N ASN A 188 12.29 14.96 7.92
CA ASN A 188 12.72 15.83 6.81
C ASN A 188 11.66 16.91 6.53
N MET A 189 12.13 18.09 6.21
CA MET A 189 11.28 19.16 5.70
C MET A 189 11.24 19.10 4.17
N SER A 190 10.03 19.19 3.62
CA SER A 190 9.78 19.12 2.17
C SER A 190 9.69 20.52 1.57
N TYR A 191 10.32 20.70 0.40
CA TYR A 191 10.29 21.94 -0.36
C TYR A 191 8.96 22.09 -1.10
N HIS A 192 8.38 23.28 -1.01
CA HIS A 192 7.09 23.63 -1.63
C HIS A 192 7.16 25.01 -2.28
N THR A 193 6.33 25.19 -3.30
CA THR A 193 6.03 26.48 -3.89
C THR A 193 4.62 26.89 -3.44
N ASN A 194 4.43 28.13 -3.08
CA ASN A 194 3.12 28.65 -2.69
C ASN A 194 2.15 28.54 -3.88
N THR A 195 0.91 28.16 -3.61
CA THR A 195 -0.09 27.96 -4.67
C THR A 195 -0.62 29.26 -5.26
N VAL A 196 -0.65 30.32 -4.45
CA VAL A 196 -1.16 31.65 -4.85
C VAL A 196 -0.02 32.47 -5.46
N ASN A 197 1.07 32.64 -4.71
CA ASN A 197 2.26 33.37 -5.18
C ASN A 197 3.41 32.39 -5.46
N LYS A 198 3.67 32.10 -6.71
CA LYS A 198 4.65 31.11 -7.16
C LYS A 198 6.10 31.51 -6.90
N ASP A 199 6.36 32.76 -6.60
CA ASP A 199 7.72 33.25 -6.26
C ASP A 199 8.08 32.95 -4.80
N ILE A 200 7.09 32.61 -3.98
CA ILE A 200 7.33 32.24 -2.58
C ILE A 200 7.57 30.75 -2.47
N HIS A 201 8.74 30.41 -1.99
CA HIS A 201 9.15 29.01 -1.73
C HIS A 201 9.40 28.81 -0.25
N TYR A 202 9.07 27.62 0.25
CA TYR A 202 9.21 27.31 1.67
C TYR A 202 9.42 25.81 1.92
N PHE A 203 9.97 25.50 3.06
CA PHE A 203 10.08 24.15 3.57
C PHE A 203 9.03 23.94 4.65
N SER A 204 8.37 22.80 4.65
CA SER A 204 7.42 22.41 5.70
C SER A 204 7.67 21.00 6.18
N CYS A 205 7.33 20.74 7.43
CA CYS A 205 7.51 19.44 8.07
C CYS A 205 6.73 18.37 7.31
N SER A 206 7.42 17.31 6.84
CA SER A 206 6.81 16.22 6.09
C SER A 206 5.79 15.42 6.90
N ASN A 207 6.01 15.28 8.20
CA ASN A 207 5.08 14.57 9.09
C ASN A 207 3.79 15.35 9.29
N TYR A 208 3.87 16.66 9.40
CA TYR A 208 2.68 17.50 9.51
C TYR A 208 1.86 17.48 8.21
N VAL A 209 2.55 17.57 7.05
CA VAL A 209 1.88 17.61 5.74
C VAL A 209 1.26 16.25 5.38
N LYS A 210 1.95 15.15 5.68
CA LYS A 210 1.47 13.81 5.36
C LYS A 210 0.46 13.27 6.36
N ASP A 211 0.55 13.72 7.58
CA ASP A 211 -0.25 13.20 8.68
C ASP A 211 -0.83 14.36 9.50
N THR A 212 -2.00 14.78 9.11
CA THR A 212 -2.72 15.86 9.80
C THR A 212 -3.12 15.51 11.24
N ARG A 213 -2.76 14.31 11.75
CA ARG A 213 -3.22 13.83 13.05
C ARG A 213 -2.12 13.34 13.99
N GLY A 214 -0.94 13.97 13.95
CA GLY A 214 -0.19 13.87 15.17
C GLY A 214 1.17 13.23 15.21
N SER A 215 1.87 13.07 14.12
CA SER A 215 3.31 12.78 14.22
C SER A 215 4.13 14.05 14.50
N CYS A 216 3.56 15.23 14.18
CA CYS A 216 4.14 16.51 14.54
C CYS A 216 3.01 17.40 15.09
N PRO A 217 3.15 17.93 16.31
CA PRO A 217 2.03 18.62 16.98
C PRO A 217 1.63 19.92 16.31
N GLU A 218 2.59 20.59 15.67
CA GLU A 218 2.35 21.91 15.08
C GLU A 218 2.87 21.99 13.63
N ARG A 219 2.38 23.03 12.94
CA ARG A 219 2.79 23.32 11.57
C ARG A 219 4.11 24.08 11.56
N HIS A 220 5.19 23.39 11.24
CA HIS A 220 6.52 23.99 11.11
C HIS A 220 6.80 24.30 9.63
N TYR A 221 7.18 25.53 9.35
CA TYR A 221 7.65 25.93 8.02
C TYR A 221 8.69 27.03 8.15
N ILE A 222 9.55 27.13 7.14
CA ILE A 222 10.55 28.19 7.00
C ILE A 222 10.62 28.59 5.53
N ARG A 223 10.73 29.87 5.27
CA ARG A 223 10.88 30.38 3.89
C ARG A 223 12.27 30.02 3.35
N ALA A 224 12.32 29.70 2.05
CA ALA A 224 13.57 29.29 1.41
C ALA A 224 14.57 30.45 1.32
N ASP A 225 14.08 31.66 1.05
CA ASP A 225 14.91 32.86 1.00
C ASP A 225 15.54 33.21 2.37
N ALA A 226 14.81 32.99 3.45
CA ALA A 226 15.35 33.18 4.81
C ALA A 226 16.50 32.22 5.11
N LEU A 227 16.42 30.98 4.60
CA LEU A 227 17.51 29.99 4.78
C LEU A 227 18.75 30.38 3.95
N GLU A 228 18.57 30.95 2.77
CA GLU A 228 19.68 31.39 1.92
C GLU A 228 20.46 32.54 2.53
N GLN A 229 19.84 33.34 3.40
CA GLN A 229 20.50 34.43 4.14
C GLN A 229 21.34 33.95 5.31
N ILE A 230 21.20 32.76 5.74
CA ILE A 230 21.94 32.17 6.86
C ILE A 230 23.20 31.39 6.42
N UNK A 231 23.01 31.15 5.38
CA UNK A 231 24.02 30.35 4.84
C UNK A 231 25.14 31.08 4.28
#